data_d127ef1376fe35e31ec80e11c320e0c8
#
_entry.id   d127ef1376fe35e31ec80e11c320e0c8
#
_cell.length_a   1.000
_cell.length_b   1.000
_cell.length_c   1.000
_cell.angle_alpha   90.00
_cell.angle_beta   90.00
_cell.angle_gamma   90.00
#
_symmetry.space_group_name_H-M   'P 1'
#
loop_
_entity.id
_entity.type
_entity.pdbx_description
1 polymer ?
#
loop_
_entity_poly.entity_id
_entity_poly.type
_entity_poly.pdbx_seq_one_letter_code
_entity_poly.pdbx_strand_id
1 'polypeptide(L)'
;MKPSDGELERAILELLTERGAEKTICPSEAARRVAPDNWEPLMQQARAAARRLAAAGEIVVMQGGQRVDPSRAKGPIRLKKV
;
A
#
# COMPACT_ATOMS: atom_id res chain seq x y z
N MET A 1 16.23 -12.66 -3.97
CA MET A 1 16.40 -11.21 -4.21
C MET A 1 15.18 -10.46 -3.73
N LYS A 2 15.38 -9.38 -2.99
CA LYS A 2 14.25 -8.58 -2.52
C LYS A 2 13.61 -7.81 -3.68
N PRO A 3 12.28 -7.71 -3.72
CA PRO A 3 11.62 -6.82 -4.66
C PRO A 3 12.07 -5.38 -4.47
N SER A 4 12.08 -4.63 -5.54
CA SER A 4 12.43 -3.21 -5.47
C SER A 4 11.27 -2.40 -4.90
N ASP A 5 11.59 -1.20 -4.42
CA ASP A 5 10.55 -0.27 -3.95
C ASP A 5 9.56 0.05 -5.07
N GLY A 6 10.05 0.17 -6.30
CA GLY A 6 9.18 0.44 -7.45
C GLY A 6 8.22 -0.68 -7.75
N GLU A 7 8.63 -1.93 -7.52
CA GLU A 7 7.72 -3.07 -7.69
C GLU A 7 6.56 -3.01 -6.71
N LEU A 8 6.82 -2.63 -5.47
CA LEU A 8 5.77 -2.53 -4.47
C LEU A 8 4.83 -1.35 -4.75
N GLU A 9 5.38 -0.21 -5.18
CA GLU A 9 4.54 0.92 -5.58
C GLU A 9 3.64 0.55 -6.75
N ARG A 10 4.20 -0.13 -7.74
CA ARG A 10 3.42 -0.57 -8.91
C ARG A 10 2.32 -1.53 -8.49
N ALA A 11 2.62 -2.48 -7.60
CA ALA A 11 1.63 -3.45 -7.13
C ALA A 11 0.46 -2.74 -6.44
N ILE A 12 0.75 -1.74 -5.62
CA ILE A 12 -0.30 -0.94 -4.96
C ILE A 12 -1.20 -0.28 -6.00
N LEU A 13 -0.59 0.40 -6.97
CA LEU A 13 -1.35 1.13 -7.97
C LEU A 13 -2.17 0.20 -8.87
N GLU A 14 -1.61 -0.95 -9.24
CA GLU A 14 -2.31 -1.94 -10.05
C GLU A 14 -3.52 -2.50 -9.30
N LEU A 15 -3.33 -2.86 -8.02
CA LEU A 15 -4.43 -3.37 -7.20
C LEU A 15 -5.56 -2.36 -7.07
N LEU A 16 -5.21 -1.11 -6.83
CA LEU A 16 -6.21 -0.05 -6.71
C LEU A 16 -6.96 0.17 -8.03
N THR A 17 -6.26 0.10 -9.14
CA THR A 17 -6.89 0.21 -10.45
C THR A 17 -7.86 -0.96 -10.70
N GLU A 18 -7.45 -2.18 -10.34
CA GLU A 18 -8.29 -3.37 -10.50
C GLU A 18 -9.54 -3.31 -9.63
N ARG A 19 -9.41 -2.81 -8.39
CA ARG A 19 -10.52 -2.74 -7.44
C ARG A 19 -11.48 -1.59 -7.69
N GLY A 20 -10.98 -0.50 -8.25
CA GLY A 20 -11.78 0.70 -8.53
C GLY A 20 -11.62 1.77 -7.45
N ALA A 21 -12.03 3.01 -7.79
CA ALA A 21 -11.75 4.20 -7.00
C ALA A 21 -12.38 4.20 -5.60
N GLU A 22 -13.50 3.45 -5.44
CA GLU A 22 -14.22 3.42 -4.17
C GLU A 22 -13.70 2.35 -3.20
N LYS A 23 -12.78 1.50 -3.65
CA LYS A 23 -12.31 0.36 -2.86
C LYS A 23 -10.96 0.66 -2.25
N THR A 24 -10.67 -0.03 -1.15
CA THR A 24 -9.38 0.08 -0.47
C THR A 24 -8.65 -1.26 -0.49
N ILE A 25 -7.33 -1.21 -0.29
CA ILE A 25 -6.52 -2.41 -0.14
C ILE A 25 -5.66 -2.29 1.12
N CYS A 26 -5.18 -3.43 1.61
CA CYS A 26 -4.14 -3.48 2.65
C CYS A 26 -2.76 -3.47 2.00
N PRO A 27 -1.74 -2.92 2.66
CA PRO A 27 -0.36 -3.05 2.15
C PRO A 27 0.07 -4.50 1.97
N SER A 28 -0.46 -5.43 2.78
CA SER A 28 -0.16 -6.85 2.65
C SER A 28 -0.59 -7.42 1.29
N GLU A 29 -1.63 -6.87 0.69
CA GLU A 29 -2.08 -7.36 -0.62
C GLU A 29 -1.02 -7.07 -1.68
N ALA A 30 -0.37 -5.91 -1.61
CA ALA A 30 0.72 -5.59 -2.53
C ALA A 30 1.92 -6.50 -2.28
N ALA A 31 2.27 -6.73 -1.01
CA ALA A 31 3.37 -7.63 -0.66
C ALA A 31 3.10 -9.04 -1.18
N ARG A 32 1.87 -9.53 -1.02
CA ARG A 32 1.49 -10.87 -1.48
C ARG A 32 1.51 -10.98 -3.00
N ARG A 33 1.17 -9.91 -3.70
CA ARG A 33 1.23 -9.92 -5.17
C ARG A 33 2.66 -10.05 -5.66
N VAL A 34 3.59 -9.36 -5.00
CA VAL A 34 5.00 -9.36 -5.40
C VAL A 34 5.71 -10.64 -4.97
N ALA A 35 5.39 -11.17 -3.79
CA ALA A 35 6.04 -12.36 -3.25
C ALA A 35 5.01 -13.26 -2.55
N PRO A 36 4.21 -14.04 -3.32
CA PRO A 36 3.11 -14.81 -2.74
C PRO A 36 3.54 -15.78 -1.64
N ASP A 37 4.74 -16.35 -1.76
CA ASP A 37 5.21 -17.37 -0.83
C ASP A 37 6.03 -16.80 0.32
N ASN A 38 6.38 -15.53 0.28
CA ASN A 38 7.25 -14.94 1.31
C ASN A 38 6.99 -13.45 1.43
N TRP A 39 5.75 -13.08 1.66
CA TRP A 39 5.32 -11.67 1.67
C TRP A 39 5.53 -10.97 3.01
N GLU A 40 5.51 -11.72 4.13
CA GLU A 40 5.58 -11.10 5.46
C GLU A 40 6.81 -10.21 5.67
N PRO A 41 8.03 -10.63 5.24
CA PRO A 41 9.19 -9.77 5.40
C PRO A 41 9.13 -8.47 4.60
N LEU A 42 8.19 -8.37 3.65
CA LEU A 42 8.06 -7.19 2.80
C LEU A 42 7.09 -6.15 3.36
N MET A 43 6.48 -6.40 4.53
CA MET A 43 5.44 -5.50 5.05
C MET A 43 5.96 -4.09 5.30
N GLN A 44 7.14 -3.95 5.90
CA GLN A 44 7.68 -2.61 6.14
C GLN A 44 7.99 -1.89 4.82
N GLN A 45 8.50 -2.63 3.85
CA GLN A 45 8.79 -2.07 2.52
C GLN A 45 7.51 -1.66 1.81
N ALA A 46 6.44 -2.46 1.94
CA ALA A 46 5.13 -2.14 1.36
C ALA A 46 4.53 -0.89 2.01
N ARG A 47 4.64 -0.77 3.34
CA ARG A 47 4.16 0.42 4.04
C ARG A 47 4.96 1.66 3.65
N ALA A 48 6.28 1.53 3.46
CA ALA A 48 7.11 2.63 2.99
C ALA A 48 6.72 3.06 1.58
N ALA A 49 6.41 2.10 0.70
CA ALA A 49 5.92 2.41 -0.64
C ALA A 49 4.59 3.20 -0.58
N ALA A 50 3.69 2.80 0.32
CA ALA A 50 2.44 3.51 0.51
C ALA A 50 2.67 4.95 0.97
N ARG A 51 3.63 5.16 1.88
CA ARG A 51 3.95 6.52 2.33
C ARG A 51 4.46 7.39 1.19
N ARG A 52 5.32 6.83 0.31
CA ARG A 52 5.82 7.57 -0.84
C ARG A 52 4.71 7.95 -1.81
N LEU A 53 3.81 7.01 -2.09
CA LEU A 53 2.68 7.27 -2.99
C LEU A 53 1.73 8.31 -2.41
N ALA A 54 1.50 8.26 -1.09
CA ALA A 54 0.67 9.25 -0.42
C ALA A 54 1.32 10.63 -0.46
N ALA A 55 2.63 10.69 -0.25
CA ALA A 55 3.36 11.96 -0.33
C ALA A 55 3.33 12.54 -1.73
N ALA A 56 3.29 11.69 -2.75
CA ALA A 56 3.19 12.12 -4.15
C ALA A 56 1.74 12.48 -4.55
N GLY A 57 0.78 12.29 -3.65
CA GLY A 57 -0.61 12.62 -3.93
C GLY A 57 -1.35 11.61 -4.78
N GLU A 58 -0.81 10.40 -4.94
CA GLU A 58 -1.41 9.38 -5.80
C GLU A 58 -2.40 8.49 -5.06
N ILE A 59 -2.24 8.35 -3.75
CA ILE A 59 -3.17 7.59 -2.91
C ILE A 59 -3.41 8.33 -1.60
N VAL A 60 -4.44 7.90 -0.88
CA VAL A 60 -4.65 8.33 0.50
C VAL A 60 -4.57 7.11 1.41
N VAL A 61 -4.15 7.32 2.65
CA VAL A 61 -4.08 6.28 3.65
C VAL A 61 -5.25 6.46 4.60
N MET A 62 -5.97 5.35 4.86
CA MET A 62 -7.19 5.35 5.66
C MET A 62 -6.99 4.45 6.86
N GLN A 63 -7.64 4.80 7.96
CA GLN A 63 -7.65 3.98 9.16
C GLN A 63 -8.98 4.24 9.88
N GLY A 64 -9.71 3.16 10.15
CA GLY A 64 -11.01 3.30 10.78
C GLY A 64 -12.00 4.13 9.96
N GLY A 65 -11.91 4.07 8.64
CA GLY A 65 -12.79 4.82 7.76
C GLY A 65 -12.43 6.28 7.58
N GLN A 66 -11.32 6.73 8.17
CA GLN A 66 -10.90 8.12 8.08
C GLN A 66 -9.51 8.23 7.46
N ARG A 67 -9.29 9.33 6.75
CA ARG A 67 -7.98 9.62 6.19
C ARG A 67 -7.01 9.96 7.33
N VAL A 68 -5.82 9.35 7.30
CA VAL A 68 -4.81 9.56 8.33
C VAL A 68 -3.46 9.89 7.71
N ASP A 69 -2.58 10.50 8.51
CA ASP A 69 -1.20 10.75 8.09
C ASP A 69 -0.42 9.43 8.16
N PRO A 70 0.06 8.91 7.02
CA PRO A 70 0.76 7.62 7.01
C PRO A 70 2.05 7.61 7.82
N SER A 71 2.67 8.78 8.03
CA SER A 71 3.90 8.85 8.82
C SER A 71 3.64 8.68 10.31
N ARG A 72 2.39 8.86 10.75
CA ARG A 72 2.00 8.77 12.16
C ARG A 72 1.09 7.60 12.48
N ALA A 73 0.46 7.03 11.45
CA ALA A 73 -0.50 5.95 11.66
C ALA A 73 0.18 4.70 12.17
N LYS A 74 -0.36 4.10 13.24
CA LYS A 74 0.09 2.84 13.80
C LYS A 74 -0.98 1.79 13.60
N GLY A 75 -0.54 0.54 13.43
CA GLY A 75 -1.44 -0.57 13.23
C GLY A 75 -1.92 -0.69 11.79
N PRO A 76 -2.98 -1.47 11.57
CA PRO A 76 -3.47 -1.73 10.21
C PRO A 76 -3.95 -0.47 9.53
N ILE A 77 -3.59 -0.32 8.27
CA ILE A 77 -4.02 0.80 7.42
C ILE A 77 -4.62 0.26 6.13
N ARG A 78 -5.44 1.10 5.48
CA ARG A 78 -6.02 0.81 4.17
C ARG A 78 -5.56 1.88 3.20
N LEU A 79 -5.41 1.49 1.94
CA LEU A 79 -4.95 2.39 0.88
C LEU A 79 -6.08 2.60 -0.12
N LYS A 80 -6.27 3.83 -0.55
CA LYS A 80 -7.34 4.18 -1.48
C LYS A 80 -6.79 5.11 -2.55
N LYS A 81 -7.27 4.95 -3.77
CA LYS A 81 -6.85 5.82 -4.87
C LYS A 81 -7.45 7.22 -4.69
N VAL A 82 -6.65 8.21 -5.03
CA VAL A 82 -7.10 9.61 -5.06
C VAL A 82 -8.09 9.82 -6.19
#